data_2db535ae810b26828008b25eb60da3b8
#
_entry.id   2db535ae810b26828008b25eb60da3b8
#
_cell.length_a   1.000
_cell.length_b   1.000
_cell.length_c   1.000
_cell.angle_alpha   90.00
_cell.angle_beta   90.00
_cell.angle_gamma   90.00
#
_symmetry.space_group_name_H-M   'P 1'
#
loop_
_entity.id
_entity.type
_entity.pdbx_description
1 polymer ?
#
loop_
_entity_poly.entity_id
_entity_poly.type
_entity_poly.pdbx_seq_one_letter_code
_entity_poly.pdbx_strand_id
1 'polypeptide(L)'
;YTLSLHDALPIYKDWQSLYIYNEENNLQTSKSLMHYDNLNKNFHVKEDISYVNSITDRIGYTLESSVDINKGKNHSLRIDTLESSTTQTYLTIPSKLRNTEWNGNAQLIYILNPENDTQISFDYSVKYENGWKHQFAWNMLSPTNPQTDEANTYSYKINNLTQKQEVSFHFFPFQKTSCDISAGLKETTLKRKEKEMDNYRKTFISPTVAISFVHTDITKSWSAAYRLHNFAPNIVQLRPQIDNSNPYMLRSGNPNLKQSYLHSFLFNCNRMLGKHNHTIGVIINASIRQHSPVAKTTYYNAETYLSGLQYTAPAHSSLISFENVEGYWDIKGKLIWQAPIRSIKSKYALSTGFNYEHNPYYIGENKTTTRTYDPSLEHFLLCNLTKRLKITISANTHYVHSINTENYTSKTFYQTAGATFDIS
;
A
#
# COMPACT_ATOMS: atom_id res chain seq x y z
N TYR A 1 -26.50 9.69 4.68
CA TYR A 1 -26.52 8.31 4.15
C TYR A 1 -26.05 8.34 2.72
N THR A 2 -24.97 7.64 2.40
CA THR A 2 -24.50 7.47 1.01
C THR A 2 -24.46 5.99 0.72
N LEU A 3 -25.36 5.51 -0.14
CA LEU A 3 -25.37 4.14 -0.62
C LEU A 3 -24.73 4.14 -2.02
N SER A 4 -23.60 3.48 -2.20
CA SER A 4 -23.02 3.28 -3.53
C SER A 4 -23.01 1.81 -3.90
N LEU A 5 -23.75 1.47 -4.95
CA LEU A 5 -23.75 0.14 -5.57
C LEU A 5 -22.86 0.20 -6.82
N HIS A 6 -21.77 -0.56 -6.81
CA HIS A 6 -20.94 -0.74 -7.99
C HIS A 6 -21.00 -2.21 -8.45
N ASP A 7 -21.71 -2.44 -9.53
CA ASP A 7 -21.60 -3.67 -10.31
C ASP A 7 -20.52 -3.49 -11.39
N ALA A 8 -19.31 -3.92 -11.10
CA ALA A 8 -18.28 -4.03 -12.11
C ALA A 8 -18.12 -5.49 -12.52
N LEU A 9 -18.31 -5.79 -13.78
CA LEU A 9 -18.01 -7.08 -14.41
C LEU A 9 -16.76 -6.92 -15.30
N PRO A 10 -15.53 -6.91 -14.77
CA PRO A 10 -14.37 -7.02 -15.62
C PRO A 10 -14.17 -8.49 -16.01
N ILE A 11 -14.33 -8.80 -17.28
CA ILE A 11 -13.82 -10.04 -17.86
C ILE A 11 -12.37 -9.76 -18.24
N TYR A 12 -11.45 -10.30 -17.44
CA TYR A 12 -10.03 -10.23 -17.75
C TYR A 12 -9.59 -11.55 -18.40
N LYS A 13 -9.07 -11.45 -19.63
CA LYS A 13 -8.37 -12.56 -20.30
C LYS A 13 -6.89 -12.18 -20.35
N ASP A 14 -6.07 -12.91 -19.65
CA ASP A 14 -4.63 -12.68 -19.66
C ASP A 14 -3.89 -13.95 -20.10
N TRP A 15 -2.89 -13.76 -20.97
CA TRP A 15 -2.02 -14.82 -21.46
C TRP A 15 -0.63 -14.58 -20.88
N GLN A 16 -0.16 -15.50 -20.05
CA GLN A 16 1.23 -15.49 -19.58
C GLN A 16 1.99 -16.67 -20.17
N SER A 17 3.14 -16.40 -20.75
CA SER A 17 4.06 -17.43 -21.22
C SER A 17 5.33 -17.41 -20.37
N LEU A 18 5.65 -18.56 -19.78
CA LEU A 18 6.90 -18.79 -19.06
C LEU A 18 7.83 -19.61 -19.94
N TYR A 19 9.02 -19.08 -20.21
CA TYR A 19 10.07 -19.76 -20.95
C TYR A 19 11.17 -20.19 -19.97
N ILE A 20 11.55 -21.46 -20.00
CA ILE A 20 12.68 -21.98 -19.23
C ILE A 20 13.81 -22.26 -20.21
N TYR A 21 14.97 -21.63 -19.98
CA TYR A 21 16.16 -21.75 -20.79
C TYR A 21 17.24 -22.57 -20.07
N ASN A 22 18.02 -23.31 -20.82
CA ASN A 22 19.23 -23.94 -20.31
C ASN A 22 20.36 -22.89 -20.35
N GLU A 23 20.96 -22.61 -19.18
CA GLU A 23 22.01 -21.58 -19.04
C GLU A 23 23.29 -21.90 -19.86
N GLU A 24 23.60 -23.19 -20.11
CA GLU A 24 24.81 -23.56 -20.85
C GLU A 24 24.69 -23.34 -22.37
N ASN A 25 23.50 -23.45 -22.94
CA ASN A 25 23.33 -23.43 -24.42
C ASN A 25 22.34 -22.37 -24.92
N ASN A 26 21.74 -21.58 -24.06
CA ASN A 26 20.67 -20.63 -24.39
C ASN A 26 19.49 -21.27 -25.16
N LEU A 27 19.32 -22.58 -25.02
CA LEU A 27 18.27 -23.35 -25.68
C LEU A 27 17.03 -23.38 -24.76
N GLN A 28 15.89 -23.04 -25.29
CA GLN A 28 14.62 -23.16 -24.60
C GLN A 28 14.34 -24.63 -24.27
N THR A 29 14.30 -24.98 -22.97
CA THR A 29 14.09 -26.36 -22.52
C THR A 29 12.62 -26.68 -22.27
N SER A 30 11.83 -25.67 -21.92
CA SER A 30 10.37 -25.84 -21.80
C SER A 30 9.64 -24.52 -22.00
N LYS A 31 8.39 -24.60 -22.43
CA LYS A 31 7.46 -23.47 -22.53
C LYS A 31 6.18 -23.83 -21.78
N SER A 32 5.81 -23.02 -20.79
CA SER A 32 4.52 -23.11 -20.13
C SER A 32 3.64 -21.97 -20.64
N LEU A 33 2.48 -22.31 -21.18
CA LEU A 33 1.47 -21.34 -21.58
C LEU A 33 0.36 -21.33 -20.54
N MET A 34 0.17 -20.20 -19.87
CA MET A 34 -0.89 -20.01 -18.89
C MET A 34 -1.99 -19.13 -19.48
N HIS A 35 -3.20 -19.66 -19.52
CA HIS A 35 -4.38 -18.88 -19.87
C HIS A 35 -5.24 -18.65 -18.63
N TYR A 36 -5.54 -17.39 -18.33
CA TYR A 36 -6.41 -17.01 -17.23
C TYR A 36 -7.70 -16.41 -17.78
N ASP A 37 -8.82 -17.09 -17.54
CA ASP A 37 -10.16 -16.51 -17.67
C ASP A 37 -10.66 -16.12 -16.28
N ASN A 38 -10.71 -14.83 -15.96
CA ASN A 38 -11.21 -14.33 -14.70
C ASN A 38 -12.58 -13.69 -14.87
N LEU A 39 -13.61 -14.30 -14.28
CA LEU A 39 -14.93 -13.71 -14.14
C LEU A 39 -15.08 -13.19 -12.69
N ASN A 40 -15.01 -11.88 -12.51
CA ASN A 40 -15.19 -11.23 -11.22
C ASN A 40 -16.60 -10.68 -11.09
N LYS A 41 -17.35 -11.13 -10.07
CA LYS A 41 -18.61 -10.53 -9.65
C LYS A 41 -18.43 -10.00 -8.25
N ASN A 42 -18.39 -8.68 -8.10
CA ASN A 42 -18.23 -8.02 -6.82
C ASN A 42 -19.50 -7.25 -6.45
N PHE A 43 -19.91 -7.39 -5.19
CA PHE A 43 -20.97 -6.61 -4.57
C PHE A 43 -20.36 -5.85 -3.40
N HIS A 44 -20.54 -4.54 -3.37
CA HIS A 44 -19.98 -3.67 -2.34
C HIS A 44 -21.06 -2.74 -1.79
N VAL A 45 -21.18 -2.69 -0.45
CA VAL A 45 -22.05 -1.75 0.28
C VAL A 45 -21.24 -1.12 1.38
N LYS A 46 -21.29 0.21 1.46
CA LYS A 46 -20.68 0.99 2.54
C LYS A 46 -21.73 1.91 3.15
N GLU A 47 -21.80 1.93 4.48
CA GLU A 47 -22.65 2.81 5.27
C GLU A 47 -21.81 3.48 6.35
N ASP A 48 -21.92 4.78 6.50
CA ASP A 48 -21.22 5.59 7.49
C ASP A 48 -22.24 6.36 8.34
N ILE A 49 -22.08 6.30 9.67
CA ILE A 49 -22.90 7.03 10.65
C ILE A 49 -21.97 7.84 11.53
N SER A 50 -22.26 9.10 11.73
CA SER A 50 -21.53 10.00 12.62
C SER A 50 -22.49 10.72 13.54
N TYR A 51 -22.13 10.82 14.82
CA TYR A 51 -22.88 11.55 15.85
C TYR A 51 -21.90 12.41 16.65
N VAL A 52 -22.17 13.70 16.73
CA VAL A 52 -21.37 14.69 17.47
C VAL A 52 -22.30 15.41 18.46
N ASN A 53 -21.86 15.52 19.72
CA ASN A 53 -22.60 16.26 20.73
C ASN A 53 -21.64 16.83 21.79
N SER A 54 -22.11 17.77 22.59
CA SER A 54 -21.45 18.32 23.76
C SER A 54 -22.25 18.05 25.04
N ILE A 55 -21.57 17.64 26.10
CA ILE A 55 -22.15 17.44 27.43
C ILE A 55 -22.19 18.77 28.19
N THR A 56 -21.11 19.54 28.04
CA THR A 56 -20.97 20.89 28.61
C THR A 56 -20.20 21.77 27.64
N ASP A 57 -20.04 23.07 27.95
CA ASP A 57 -19.21 24.00 27.16
C ASP A 57 -17.74 23.57 27.07
N ARG A 58 -17.31 22.60 27.88
CA ARG A 58 -15.93 22.09 27.91
C ARG A 58 -15.77 20.65 27.53
N ILE A 59 -16.87 19.89 27.47
CA ILE A 59 -16.83 18.45 27.20
C ILE A 59 -17.64 18.16 25.96
N GLY A 60 -16.95 17.70 24.92
CA GLY A 60 -17.56 17.22 23.68
C GLY A 60 -17.21 15.76 23.42
N TYR A 61 -18.05 15.09 22.65
CA TYR A 61 -17.74 13.73 22.19
C TYR A 61 -18.25 13.50 20.76
N THR A 62 -17.53 12.61 20.08
CA THR A 62 -17.86 12.16 18.71
C THR A 62 -17.91 10.65 18.71
N LEU A 63 -18.94 10.10 18.08
CA LEU A 63 -19.10 8.67 17.85
C LEU A 63 -19.27 8.46 16.34
N GLU A 64 -18.44 7.60 15.78
CA GLU A 64 -18.49 7.26 14.35
C GLU A 64 -18.54 5.74 14.19
N SER A 65 -19.31 5.28 13.23
CA SER A 65 -19.37 3.88 12.85
C SER A 65 -19.47 3.74 11.36
N SER A 66 -18.71 2.82 10.78
CA SER A 66 -18.83 2.48 9.36
C SER A 66 -18.86 0.96 9.18
N VAL A 67 -19.65 0.52 8.21
CA VAL A 67 -19.73 -0.88 7.80
C VAL A 67 -19.46 -0.97 6.31
N ASP A 68 -18.54 -1.84 5.95
CA ASP A 68 -18.18 -2.16 4.57
C ASP A 68 -18.37 -3.66 4.33
N ILE A 69 -19.21 -4.02 3.37
CA ILE A 69 -19.48 -5.41 3.00
C ILE A 69 -19.07 -5.62 1.55
N ASN A 70 -18.10 -6.48 1.36
CA ASN A 70 -17.63 -6.87 0.04
C ASN A 70 -17.82 -8.38 -0.17
N LYS A 71 -18.49 -8.76 -1.26
CA LYS A 71 -18.67 -10.15 -1.68
C LYS A 71 -18.17 -10.30 -3.11
N GLY A 72 -17.22 -11.20 -3.31
CA GLY A 72 -16.67 -11.52 -4.62
C GLY A 72 -16.79 -13.00 -4.96
N LYS A 73 -17.00 -13.27 -6.25
CA LYS A 73 -16.86 -14.60 -6.82
C LYS A 73 -15.90 -14.50 -7.98
N ASN A 74 -14.80 -15.23 -7.91
CA ASN A 74 -13.83 -15.35 -8.98
C ASN A 74 -13.89 -16.76 -9.53
N HIS A 75 -13.81 -16.87 -10.82
CA HIS A 75 -13.60 -18.12 -11.51
C HIS A 75 -12.39 -17.98 -12.41
N SER A 76 -11.32 -18.70 -12.12
CA SER A 76 -10.12 -18.72 -12.96
C SER A 76 -9.93 -20.11 -13.54
N LEU A 77 -9.72 -20.17 -14.83
CA LEU A 77 -9.29 -21.38 -15.54
C LEU A 77 -7.83 -21.20 -15.93
N ARG A 78 -6.99 -22.12 -15.52
CA ARG A 78 -5.58 -22.17 -15.91
C ARG A 78 -5.34 -23.40 -16.75
N ILE A 79 -4.69 -23.22 -17.89
CA ILE A 79 -4.27 -24.29 -18.78
C ILE A 79 -2.74 -24.23 -18.86
N ASP A 80 -2.06 -25.26 -18.37
CA ASP A 80 -0.62 -25.42 -18.52
C ASP A 80 -0.32 -26.41 -19.65
N THR A 81 0.43 -25.96 -20.65
CA THR A 81 0.94 -26.79 -21.73
C THR A 81 2.46 -26.84 -21.63
N LEU A 82 3.03 -28.00 -21.34
CA LEU A 82 4.48 -28.22 -21.37
C LEU A 82 4.84 -28.75 -22.77
N GLU A 83 5.67 -28.01 -23.52
CA GLU A 83 6.10 -28.44 -24.87
C GLU A 83 6.94 -29.72 -24.88
N SER A 84 7.54 -30.10 -23.75
CA SER A 84 8.36 -31.31 -23.62
C SER A 84 7.55 -32.58 -23.25
N SER A 85 6.27 -32.45 -22.95
CA SER A 85 5.41 -33.60 -22.63
C SER A 85 4.04 -33.43 -23.29
N THR A 86 3.46 -34.54 -23.75
CA THR A 86 2.08 -34.60 -24.27
C THR A 86 1.01 -34.36 -23.19
N THR A 87 1.40 -33.99 -21.96
CA THR A 87 0.49 -33.78 -20.82
C THR A 87 0.09 -32.31 -20.73
N GLN A 88 -1.18 -32.03 -21.03
CA GLN A 88 -1.81 -30.75 -20.70
C GLN A 88 -2.43 -30.86 -19.32
N THR A 89 -2.08 -29.97 -18.42
CA THR A 89 -2.68 -29.90 -17.08
C THR A 89 -3.68 -28.75 -17.06
N TYR A 90 -4.92 -29.05 -16.76
CA TYR A 90 -5.99 -28.05 -16.62
C TYR A 90 -6.26 -27.84 -15.14
N LEU A 91 -6.12 -26.62 -14.66
CA LEU A 91 -6.44 -26.26 -13.29
C LEU A 91 -7.60 -25.26 -13.28
N THR A 92 -8.74 -25.67 -12.74
CA THR A 92 -9.90 -24.79 -12.57
C THR A 92 -10.00 -24.36 -11.11
N ILE A 93 -9.99 -23.06 -10.85
CA ILE A 93 -9.96 -22.50 -9.50
C ILE A 93 -11.15 -21.55 -9.30
N PRO A 94 -12.35 -22.05 -8.97
CA PRO A 94 -13.42 -21.17 -8.49
C PRO A 94 -13.12 -20.73 -7.07
N SER A 95 -13.14 -19.42 -6.84
CA SER A 95 -12.97 -18.87 -5.50
C SER A 95 -14.15 -17.98 -5.11
N LYS A 96 -14.56 -18.06 -3.85
CA LYS A 96 -15.56 -17.20 -3.25
C LYS A 96 -14.89 -16.41 -2.14
N LEU A 97 -15.06 -15.11 -2.16
CA LEU A 97 -14.59 -14.19 -1.12
C LEU A 97 -15.78 -13.47 -0.52
N ARG A 98 -15.83 -13.43 0.80
CA ARG A 98 -16.69 -12.51 1.54
C ARG A 98 -15.82 -11.79 2.54
N ASN A 99 -15.86 -10.48 2.53
CA ASN A 99 -15.23 -9.64 3.55
C ASN A 99 -16.28 -8.68 4.12
N THR A 100 -16.30 -8.56 5.44
CA THR A 100 -17.09 -7.58 6.16
C THR A 100 -16.14 -6.85 7.08
N GLU A 101 -16.06 -5.56 6.92
CA GLU A 101 -15.28 -4.65 7.75
C GLU A 101 -16.24 -3.77 8.54
N TRP A 102 -16.01 -3.67 9.85
CA TRP A 102 -16.67 -2.73 10.72
C TRP A 102 -15.61 -1.86 11.39
N ASN A 103 -15.81 -0.55 11.34
CA ASN A 103 -14.98 0.43 12.01
C ASN A 103 -15.86 1.21 12.98
N GLY A 104 -15.40 1.36 14.21
CA GLY A 104 -16.00 2.22 15.23
C GLY A 104 -14.94 3.19 15.75
N ASN A 105 -15.32 4.43 15.97
CA ASN A 105 -14.48 5.47 16.53
C ASN A 105 -15.25 6.23 17.60
N ALA A 106 -14.60 6.43 18.74
CA ALA A 106 -15.14 7.24 19.84
C ALA A 106 -14.05 8.21 20.28
N GLN A 107 -14.39 9.48 20.31
CA GLN A 107 -13.51 10.55 20.79
C GLN A 107 -14.20 11.29 21.94
N LEU A 108 -13.47 11.54 23.00
CA LEU A 108 -13.85 12.42 24.09
C LEU A 108 -12.87 13.60 24.12
N ILE A 109 -13.40 14.80 24.09
CA ILE A 109 -12.61 16.04 24.11
C ILE A 109 -12.91 16.80 25.41
N TYR A 110 -11.87 17.26 26.09
CA TYR A 110 -11.96 18.15 27.22
C TYR A 110 -11.16 19.43 26.98
N ILE A 111 -11.87 20.58 26.98
CA ILE A 111 -11.28 21.91 26.76
C ILE A 111 -10.72 22.40 28.08
N LEU A 112 -9.40 22.47 28.19
CA LEU A 112 -8.67 22.97 29.35
C LEU A 112 -8.74 24.50 29.47
N ASN A 113 -8.51 25.18 28.35
CA ASN A 113 -8.57 26.63 28.29
C ASN A 113 -9.34 27.09 27.02
N PRO A 114 -10.60 27.58 27.15
CA PRO A 114 -11.38 28.03 26.01
C PRO A 114 -10.82 29.27 25.29
N GLU A 115 -10.04 30.12 26.01
CA GLU A 115 -9.52 31.36 25.42
C GLU A 115 -8.46 31.12 24.35
N ASN A 116 -7.71 30.04 24.48
CA ASN A 116 -6.67 29.65 23.53
C ASN A 116 -6.85 28.23 22.95
N ASP A 117 -8.05 27.65 23.03
CA ASP A 117 -8.42 26.35 22.48
C ASP A 117 -7.47 25.21 22.92
N THR A 118 -6.92 25.29 24.14
CA THR A 118 -6.09 24.23 24.70
C THR A 118 -6.98 23.09 25.15
N GLN A 119 -6.74 21.89 24.61
CA GLN A 119 -7.59 20.75 24.85
C GLN A 119 -6.81 19.44 24.96
N ILE A 120 -7.40 18.48 25.66
CA ILE A 120 -6.98 17.09 25.71
C ILE A 120 -8.07 16.22 25.10
N SER A 121 -7.70 15.26 24.28
CA SER A 121 -8.66 14.28 23.77
C SER A 121 -8.22 12.86 24.06
N PHE A 122 -9.21 12.00 24.24
CA PHE A 122 -9.05 10.56 24.29
C PHE A 122 -9.77 9.94 23.10
N ASP A 123 -9.01 9.22 22.29
CA ASP A 123 -9.50 8.58 21.08
C ASP A 123 -9.43 7.06 21.23
N TYR A 124 -10.55 6.38 21.00
CA TYR A 124 -10.62 4.93 20.92
C TYR A 124 -11.16 4.52 19.56
N SER A 125 -10.40 3.74 18.82
CA SER A 125 -10.86 3.19 17.56
C SER A 125 -10.77 1.68 17.54
N VAL A 126 -11.75 1.05 16.94
CA VAL A 126 -11.83 -0.38 16.73
C VAL A 126 -12.13 -0.68 15.27
N LYS A 127 -11.35 -1.59 14.69
CA LYS A 127 -11.58 -2.12 13.35
C LYS A 127 -11.70 -3.63 13.46
N TYR A 128 -12.81 -4.15 13.00
CA TYR A 128 -13.06 -5.59 12.94
C TYR A 128 -13.27 -6.02 11.50
N GLU A 129 -12.43 -6.93 11.04
CA GLU A 129 -12.52 -7.55 9.72
C GLU A 129 -12.90 -9.02 9.88
N ASN A 130 -13.96 -9.44 9.21
CA ASN A 130 -14.36 -10.83 9.12
C ASN A 130 -14.35 -11.23 7.65
N GLY A 131 -13.41 -12.09 7.27
CA GLY A 131 -13.26 -12.60 5.93
C GLY A 131 -13.45 -14.11 5.86
N TRP A 132 -13.99 -14.57 4.75
CA TRP A 132 -14.05 -15.98 4.41
C TRP A 132 -13.59 -16.13 2.96
N LYS A 133 -12.64 -17.02 2.75
CA LYS A 133 -12.17 -17.40 1.41
C LYS A 133 -12.28 -18.90 1.25
N HIS A 134 -12.86 -19.29 0.15
CA HIS A 134 -13.00 -20.68 -0.23
C HIS A 134 -12.54 -20.85 -1.67
N GLN A 135 -11.62 -21.77 -1.88
CA GLN A 135 -11.04 -22.07 -3.18
C GLN A 135 -11.04 -23.57 -3.38
N PHE A 136 -11.56 -24.00 -4.52
CA PHE A 136 -11.45 -25.38 -4.96
C PHE A 136 -10.52 -25.45 -6.17
N ALA A 137 -9.65 -26.43 -6.19
CA ALA A 137 -8.80 -26.69 -7.33
C ALA A 137 -8.99 -28.13 -7.81
N TRP A 138 -9.17 -28.29 -9.09
CA TRP A 138 -9.24 -29.60 -9.73
C TRP A 138 -8.15 -29.70 -10.78
N ASN A 139 -7.38 -30.77 -10.70
CA ASN A 139 -6.44 -31.16 -11.74
C ASN A 139 -7.17 -32.06 -12.74
N MET A 140 -7.32 -31.58 -13.97
CA MET A 140 -7.98 -32.31 -15.05
C MET A 140 -6.90 -32.99 -15.91
N LEU A 141 -6.26 -34.04 -15.40
CA LEU A 141 -5.36 -34.91 -16.19
C LEU A 141 -6.11 -35.58 -17.36
N SER A 142 -7.42 -35.69 -17.26
CA SER A 142 -8.34 -36.10 -18.31
C SER A 142 -9.66 -35.33 -18.13
N PRO A 143 -10.31 -34.86 -19.24
CA PRO A 143 -11.61 -34.19 -19.16
C PRO A 143 -12.70 -35.04 -18.51
N THR A 144 -12.51 -36.37 -18.45
CA THR A 144 -13.49 -37.33 -17.95
C THR A 144 -13.28 -37.73 -16.49
N ASN A 145 -12.14 -37.38 -15.86
CA ASN A 145 -11.84 -37.75 -14.46
C ASN A 145 -11.08 -36.64 -13.73
N PRO A 146 -11.77 -35.58 -13.30
CA PRO A 146 -11.14 -34.52 -12.52
C PRO A 146 -10.72 -35.05 -11.15
N GLN A 147 -9.44 -34.84 -10.80
CA GLN A 147 -8.91 -35.12 -9.46
C GLN A 147 -8.82 -33.82 -8.68
N THR A 148 -9.19 -33.85 -7.39
CA THR A 148 -9.05 -32.70 -6.51
C THR A 148 -7.56 -32.42 -6.27
N ASP A 149 -7.12 -31.21 -6.52
CA ASP A 149 -5.82 -30.72 -6.10
C ASP A 149 -5.91 -30.26 -4.65
N GLU A 150 -5.50 -31.11 -3.71
CA GLU A 150 -5.60 -30.85 -2.27
C GLU A 150 -4.73 -29.68 -1.85
N ALA A 151 -3.57 -29.48 -2.46
CA ALA A 151 -2.65 -28.41 -2.12
C ALA A 151 -3.22 -27.02 -2.45
N ASN A 152 -4.02 -26.92 -3.52
CA ASN A 152 -4.67 -25.68 -3.96
C ASN A 152 -6.14 -25.57 -3.56
N THR A 153 -6.69 -26.61 -2.89
CA THR A 153 -8.04 -26.60 -2.33
C THR A 153 -7.98 -26.21 -0.86
N TYR A 154 -8.56 -25.06 -0.52
CA TYR A 154 -8.57 -24.59 0.85
C TYR A 154 -9.79 -23.75 1.19
N SER A 155 -10.15 -23.77 2.47
CA SER A 155 -11.19 -22.92 3.02
C SER A 155 -10.72 -22.36 4.34
N TYR A 156 -10.62 -21.05 4.42
CA TYR A 156 -10.25 -20.41 5.68
C TYR A 156 -11.13 -19.21 6.00
N LYS A 157 -11.30 -19.01 7.29
CA LYS A 157 -11.96 -17.85 7.87
C LYS A 157 -10.91 -16.96 8.55
N ILE A 158 -10.97 -15.68 8.26
CA ILE A 158 -10.13 -14.65 8.86
C ILE A 158 -10.99 -13.82 9.81
N ASN A 159 -10.47 -13.54 11.00
CA ASN A 159 -11.03 -12.55 11.90
C ASN A 159 -9.88 -11.69 12.41
N ASN A 160 -9.85 -10.45 11.99
CA ASN A 160 -8.86 -9.49 12.43
C ASN A 160 -9.54 -8.45 13.31
N LEU A 161 -8.96 -8.18 14.45
CA LEU A 161 -9.38 -7.12 15.35
C LEU A 161 -8.21 -6.18 15.56
N THR A 162 -8.41 -4.92 15.22
CA THR A 162 -7.46 -3.85 15.54
C THR A 162 -8.13 -2.88 16.49
N GLN A 163 -7.47 -2.59 17.60
CA GLN A 163 -7.90 -1.60 18.57
C GLN A 163 -6.79 -0.58 18.73
N LYS A 164 -7.13 0.70 18.79
CA LYS A 164 -6.19 1.79 19.05
C LYS A 164 -6.76 2.69 20.14
N GLN A 165 -5.93 3.01 21.10
CA GLN A 165 -6.20 3.96 22.16
C GLN A 165 -5.15 5.05 22.06
N GLU A 166 -5.56 6.32 22.04
CA GLU A 166 -4.65 7.44 21.88
C GLU A 166 -5.11 8.60 22.78
N VAL A 167 -4.18 9.25 23.42
CA VAL A 167 -4.38 10.52 24.11
C VAL A 167 -3.69 11.58 23.29
N SER A 168 -4.39 12.67 23.01
CA SER A 168 -3.86 13.80 22.26
C SER A 168 -3.97 15.08 23.10
N PHE A 169 -2.96 15.92 22.99
CA PHE A 169 -2.91 17.21 23.63
C PHE A 169 -2.66 18.29 22.57
N HIS A 170 -3.63 19.21 22.47
CA HIS A 170 -3.57 20.38 21.58
C HIS A 170 -3.37 21.63 22.38
N PHE A 171 -2.37 22.46 22.02
CA PHE A 171 -2.06 23.71 22.72
C PHE A 171 -1.32 24.69 21.80
N PHE A 172 -1.23 25.94 22.24
CA PHE A 172 -0.54 26.99 21.51
C PHE A 172 0.72 27.42 22.29
N PRO A 173 1.92 26.87 21.97
CA PRO A 173 3.16 27.27 22.64
C PRO A 173 3.57 28.71 22.35
N PHE A 174 3.19 29.26 21.20
CA PHE A 174 3.46 30.61 20.76
C PHE A 174 2.25 31.19 20.02
N GLN A 175 2.21 32.51 19.86
CA GLN A 175 1.17 33.13 19.03
C GLN A 175 1.17 32.57 17.62
N LYS A 176 -0.01 32.24 17.09
CA LYS A 176 -0.22 31.69 15.73
C LYS A 176 0.47 30.34 15.48
N THR A 177 0.92 29.66 16.53
CA THR A 177 1.55 28.35 16.41
C THR A 177 0.82 27.35 17.29
N SER A 178 0.16 26.37 16.71
CA SER A 178 -0.40 25.23 17.43
C SER A 178 0.57 24.07 17.49
N CYS A 179 0.44 23.28 18.53
CA CYS A 179 1.16 22.03 18.71
C CYS A 179 0.16 20.93 19.08
N ASP A 180 0.24 19.81 18.36
CA ASP A 180 -0.49 18.60 18.68
C ASP A 180 0.51 17.51 19.03
N ILE A 181 0.31 16.87 20.17
CA ILE A 181 1.10 15.72 20.60
C ILE A 181 0.13 14.59 20.89
N SER A 182 0.31 13.45 20.27
CA SER A 182 -0.46 12.26 20.58
C SER A 182 0.42 11.06 20.86
N ALA A 183 -0.04 10.23 21.79
CA ALA A 183 0.61 8.97 22.14
C ALA A 183 -0.44 7.93 22.49
N GLY A 184 -0.20 6.68 22.12
CA GLY A 184 -1.14 5.63 22.35
C GLY A 184 -0.59 4.24 22.09
N LEU A 185 -1.50 3.27 22.10
CA LEU A 185 -1.22 1.87 21.81
C LEU A 185 -2.19 1.37 20.75
N LYS A 186 -1.66 0.58 19.83
CA LYS A 186 -2.42 -0.15 18.83
C LYS A 186 -2.19 -1.66 19.03
N GLU A 187 -3.27 -2.38 19.22
CA GLU A 187 -3.29 -3.84 19.24
C GLU A 187 -3.93 -4.37 17.97
N THR A 188 -3.27 -5.30 17.29
CA THR A 188 -3.82 -6.01 16.13
C THR A 188 -3.76 -7.50 16.38
N THR A 189 -4.91 -8.13 16.52
CA THR A 189 -5.07 -9.58 16.67
C THR A 189 -5.55 -10.17 15.36
N LEU A 190 -4.74 -11.03 14.77
CA LEU A 190 -5.03 -11.79 13.56
C LEU A 190 -5.42 -13.21 13.96
N LYS A 191 -6.57 -13.69 13.48
CA LYS A 191 -7.03 -15.06 13.69
C LYS A 191 -7.39 -15.69 12.35
N ARG A 192 -6.92 -16.91 12.12
CA ARG A 192 -7.30 -17.74 10.98
C ARG A 192 -7.76 -19.10 11.48
N LYS A 193 -8.90 -19.55 10.94
CA LYS A 193 -9.40 -20.91 11.12
C LYS A 193 -9.43 -21.58 9.76
N GLU A 194 -8.82 -22.73 9.64
CA GLU A 194 -8.78 -23.57 8.44
C GLU A 194 -9.23 -25.00 8.83
N LYS A 195 -9.89 -25.70 7.90
CA LYS A 195 -10.58 -26.97 8.24
C LYS A 195 -9.62 -28.10 8.64
N GLU A 196 -8.41 -28.11 8.11
CA GLU A 196 -7.41 -29.19 8.27
C GLU A 196 -6.09 -28.72 8.85
N MET A 197 -6.02 -27.48 9.35
CA MET A 197 -4.82 -26.89 9.95
C MET A 197 -5.12 -26.34 11.34
N ASP A 198 -4.07 -26.23 12.14
CA ASP A 198 -4.14 -25.59 13.45
C ASP A 198 -4.65 -24.15 13.36
N ASN A 199 -5.49 -23.79 14.32
CA ASN A 199 -5.99 -22.43 14.42
C ASN A 199 -4.82 -21.46 14.66
N TYR A 200 -4.59 -20.57 13.73
CA TYR A 200 -3.55 -19.54 13.87
C TYR A 200 -4.09 -18.32 14.59
N ARG A 201 -3.37 -17.86 15.61
CA ARG A 201 -3.64 -16.59 16.30
C ARG A 201 -2.32 -15.88 16.58
N LYS A 202 -2.22 -14.63 16.19
CA LYS A 202 -1.07 -13.78 16.51
C LYS A 202 -1.56 -12.37 16.88
N THR A 203 -1.02 -11.83 17.97
CA THR A 203 -1.31 -10.49 18.44
C THR A 203 -0.05 -9.64 18.33
N PHE A 204 -0.18 -8.46 17.76
CA PHE A 204 0.85 -7.44 17.65
C PHE A 204 0.42 -6.23 18.48
N ILE A 205 1.29 -5.80 19.40
CA ILE A 205 1.08 -4.58 20.18
C ILE A 205 2.17 -3.60 19.79
N SER A 206 1.79 -2.35 19.55
CA SER A 206 2.71 -1.32 19.08
C SER A 206 2.33 0.05 19.60
N PRO A 207 3.32 0.90 19.92
CA PRO A 207 3.08 2.28 20.25
C PRO A 207 2.62 3.07 19.02
N THR A 208 1.82 4.09 19.25
CA THR A 208 1.52 5.15 18.28
C THR A 208 2.00 6.46 18.85
N VAL A 209 2.68 7.27 18.04
CA VAL A 209 3.16 8.59 18.42
C VAL A 209 2.98 9.52 17.23
N ALA A 210 2.44 10.71 17.49
CA ALA A 210 2.49 11.80 16.53
C ALA A 210 2.77 13.11 17.24
N ILE A 211 3.55 13.98 16.59
CA ILE A 211 3.84 15.33 17.03
C ILE A 211 3.71 16.22 15.81
N SER A 212 2.94 17.29 15.91
CA SER A 212 2.85 18.28 14.85
C SER A 212 2.87 19.70 15.38
N PHE A 213 3.53 20.57 14.63
CA PHE A 213 3.54 22.00 14.82
C PHE A 213 2.99 22.66 13.56
N VAL A 214 2.10 23.61 13.74
CA VAL A 214 1.53 24.40 12.64
C VAL A 214 1.59 25.86 13.00
N HIS A 215 2.28 26.64 12.18
CA HIS A 215 2.31 28.10 12.28
C HIS A 215 1.62 28.72 11.09
N THR A 216 0.69 29.64 11.33
CA THR A 216 -0.04 30.31 10.27
C THR A 216 -0.04 31.81 10.52
N ASP A 217 0.58 32.54 9.60
CA ASP A 217 0.53 34.01 9.55
C ASP A 217 0.16 34.45 8.12
N ILE A 218 -0.19 35.72 7.93
CA ILE A 218 -0.63 36.29 6.65
C ILE A 218 0.41 36.08 5.54
N THR A 219 1.70 36.19 5.88
CA THR A 219 2.81 36.15 4.92
C THR A 219 3.66 34.89 5.00
N LYS A 220 3.47 34.10 6.06
CA LYS A 220 4.29 32.91 6.33
C LYS A 220 3.45 31.84 6.99
N SER A 221 3.54 30.63 6.44
CA SER A 221 3.05 29.42 7.11
C SER A 221 4.10 28.33 7.09
N TRP A 222 4.19 27.58 8.16
CA TRP A 222 5.01 26.37 8.19
C TRP A 222 4.36 25.31 9.05
N SER A 223 4.64 24.06 8.72
CA SER A 223 4.27 22.91 9.53
C SER A 223 5.41 21.91 9.60
N ALA A 224 5.55 21.30 10.76
CA ALA A 224 6.47 20.19 10.97
C ALA A 224 5.73 19.08 11.66
N ALA A 225 5.85 17.85 11.19
CA ALA A 225 5.19 16.70 11.79
C ALA A 225 6.11 15.49 11.82
N TYR A 226 5.98 14.72 12.88
CA TYR A 226 6.51 13.38 13.02
C TYR A 226 5.37 12.42 13.34
N ARG A 227 5.36 11.25 12.68
CA ARG A 227 4.39 10.19 12.97
C ARG A 227 5.07 8.83 12.94
N LEU A 228 4.73 8.00 13.92
CA LEU A 228 5.06 6.58 13.96
C LEU A 228 3.84 5.77 13.54
N HIS A 229 3.94 5.16 12.37
CA HIS A 229 2.95 4.20 11.86
C HIS A 229 3.44 2.78 12.06
N ASN A 230 2.52 1.88 12.35
CA ASN A 230 2.83 0.47 12.50
C ASN A 230 1.91 -0.38 11.63
N PHE A 231 2.49 -1.42 11.02
CA PHE A 231 1.81 -2.32 10.09
C PHE A 231 2.07 -3.76 10.49
N ALA A 232 1.03 -4.46 10.93
CA ALA A 232 1.11 -5.90 11.10
C ALA A 232 1.20 -6.58 9.73
N PRO A 233 1.96 -7.67 9.57
CA PRO A 233 1.93 -8.47 8.36
C PRO A 233 0.52 -8.97 8.09
N ASN A 234 0.15 -9.11 6.82
CA ASN A 234 -1.16 -9.65 6.48
C ASN A 234 -1.17 -11.19 6.67
N ILE A 235 -2.36 -11.76 6.77
CA ILE A 235 -2.53 -13.19 7.07
C ILE A 235 -1.95 -14.10 5.98
N VAL A 236 -1.91 -13.64 4.72
CA VAL A 236 -1.33 -14.39 3.61
C VAL A 236 0.20 -14.45 3.73
N GLN A 237 0.82 -13.34 4.14
CA GLN A 237 2.26 -13.30 4.40
C GLN A 237 2.69 -14.18 5.59
N LEU A 238 1.77 -14.44 6.52
CA LEU A 238 2.01 -15.26 7.71
C LEU A 238 1.66 -16.73 7.51
N ARG A 239 0.99 -17.11 6.43
CA ARG A 239 0.52 -18.48 6.19
C ARG A 239 1.65 -19.37 5.70
N PRO A 240 2.14 -20.37 6.48
CA PRO A 240 3.27 -21.23 6.09
C PRO A 240 2.89 -22.32 5.09
N GLN A 241 1.69 -22.29 4.51
CA GLN A 241 1.25 -23.24 3.52
C GLN A 241 1.75 -22.87 2.14
N ILE A 242 2.16 -23.89 1.38
CA ILE A 242 2.59 -23.70 0.01
C ILE A 242 1.40 -23.48 -0.91
N ASP A 243 1.51 -22.51 -1.78
CA ASP A 243 0.67 -22.33 -2.95
C ASP A 243 1.48 -22.79 -4.16
N ASN A 244 1.13 -23.96 -4.68
CA ASN A 244 1.74 -24.58 -5.86
C ASN A 244 0.82 -24.45 -7.08
N SER A 245 -0.10 -23.52 -7.10
CA SER A 245 -0.95 -23.22 -8.25
C SER A 245 -0.11 -22.97 -9.51
N ASN A 246 1.11 -22.51 -9.36
CA ASN A 246 2.17 -22.57 -10.35
C ASN A 246 3.30 -23.45 -9.82
N PRO A 247 3.53 -24.67 -10.33
CA PRO A 247 4.55 -25.58 -9.81
C PRO A 247 5.98 -25.05 -9.98
N TYR A 248 6.21 -24.13 -10.94
CA TYR A 248 7.51 -23.50 -11.14
C TYR A 248 7.68 -22.17 -10.37
N MET A 249 6.59 -21.63 -9.82
CA MET A 249 6.60 -20.41 -9.03
C MET A 249 5.77 -20.60 -7.76
N LEU A 250 6.33 -21.33 -6.82
CA LEU A 250 5.73 -21.64 -5.55
C LEU A 250 5.65 -20.40 -4.66
N ARG A 251 4.66 -20.33 -3.78
CA ARG A 251 4.55 -19.23 -2.80
C ARG A 251 4.26 -19.80 -1.42
N SER A 252 4.89 -19.20 -0.38
CA SER A 252 4.60 -19.52 1.01
C SER A 252 4.77 -18.29 1.89
N GLY A 253 3.94 -18.16 2.92
CA GLY A 253 4.12 -17.13 3.94
C GLY A 253 5.16 -17.53 4.98
N ASN A 254 5.53 -16.57 5.84
CA ASN A 254 6.45 -16.75 6.95
C ASN A 254 5.75 -16.36 8.26
N PRO A 255 5.44 -17.33 9.16
CA PRO A 255 4.76 -17.04 10.43
C PRO A 255 5.62 -16.22 11.42
N ASN A 256 6.94 -16.15 11.19
CA ASN A 256 7.89 -15.44 12.04
C ASN A 256 8.02 -13.95 11.71
N LEU A 257 7.29 -13.45 10.70
CA LEU A 257 7.34 -12.03 10.35
C LEU A 257 6.98 -11.16 11.55
N LYS A 258 7.79 -10.12 11.75
CA LYS A 258 7.57 -9.06 12.72
C LYS A 258 6.71 -7.96 12.07
N GLN A 259 6.03 -7.19 12.90
CA GLN A 259 5.38 -5.95 12.43
C GLN A 259 6.42 -4.92 11.99
N SER A 260 6.07 -4.11 11.00
CA SER A 260 6.93 -3.04 10.53
C SER A 260 6.54 -1.71 11.18
N TYR A 261 7.53 -0.85 11.38
CA TYR A 261 7.38 0.51 11.87
C TYR A 261 7.83 1.50 10.81
N LEU A 262 7.01 2.49 10.52
CA LEU A 262 7.34 3.58 9.60
C LEU A 262 7.39 4.88 10.38
N HIS A 263 8.58 5.44 10.51
CA HIS A 263 8.82 6.79 11.02
C HIS A 263 8.71 7.76 9.86
N SER A 264 7.76 8.68 9.93
CA SER A 264 7.52 9.69 8.88
C SER A 264 7.76 11.08 9.44
N PHE A 265 8.54 11.86 8.73
CA PHE A 265 8.83 13.26 9.01
C PHE A 265 8.33 14.11 7.85
N LEU A 266 7.59 15.15 8.15
CA LEU A 266 7.06 16.11 7.19
C LEU A 266 7.45 17.53 7.63
N PHE A 267 7.97 18.30 6.69
CA PHE A 267 8.16 19.73 6.86
C PHE A 267 7.62 20.46 5.63
N ASN A 268 6.75 21.44 5.86
CA ASN A 268 6.27 22.35 4.84
C ASN A 268 6.51 23.78 5.30
N CYS A 269 6.95 24.65 4.38
CA CYS A 269 7.06 26.07 4.63
C CYS A 269 6.65 26.83 3.38
N ASN A 270 5.77 27.82 3.55
CA ASN A 270 5.39 28.74 2.50
C ASN A 270 5.60 30.17 2.99
N ARG A 271 6.20 31.02 2.17
CA ARG A 271 6.43 32.42 2.47
C ARG A 271 6.13 33.30 1.28
N MET A 272 5.30 34.30 1.50
CA MET A 272 5.07 35.38 0.55
C MET A 272 6.22 36.38 0.59
N LEU A 273 6.78 36.73 -0.57
CA LEU A 273 7.91 37.62 -0.72
C LEU A 273 7.50 38.93 -1.36
N GLY A 274 7.80 40.02 -0.68
CA GLY A 274 7.72 41.39 -1.21
C GLY A 274 6.34 41.85 -1.63
N LYS A 275 6.29 43.03 -2.24
CA LYS A 275 5.06 43.71 -2.69
C LYS A 275 4.41 43.07 -3.92
N HIS A 276 5.08 42.12 -4.56
CA HIS A 276 4.61 41.51 -5.81
C HIS A 276 3.91 40.16 -5.61
N ASN A 277 3.72 39.73 -4.37
CA ASN A 277 3.04 38.46 -4.02
C ASN A 277 3.71 37.21 -4.64
N HIS A 278 5.04 37.22 -4.76
CA HIS A 278 5.79 36.01 -5.04
C HIS A 278 5.71 35.08 -3.83
N THR A 279 5.61 33.80 -4.07
CA THR A 279 5.60 32.79 -2.98
C THR A 279 6.74 31.82 -3.18
N ILE A 280 7.46 31.54 -2.09
CA ILE A 280 8.41 30.41 -2.05
C ILE A 280 7.84 29.36 -1.10
N GLY A 281 7.80 28.11 -1.57
CA GLY A 281 7.40 26.95 -0.81
C GLY A 281 8.54 25.94 -0.74
N VAL A 282 8.69 25.30 0.43
CA VAL A 282 9.59 24.17 0.64
C VAL A 282 8.79 23.04 1.24
N ILE A 283 8.92 21.84 0.69
CA ILE A 283 8.32 20.61 1.19
C ILE A 283 9.44 19.59 1.36
N ILE A 284 9.56 19.01 2.55
CA ILE A 284 10.49 17.93 2.84
C ILE A 284 9.71 16.79 3.49
N ASN A 285 9.81 15.60 2.92
CA ASN A 285 9.30 14.37 3.48
C ASN A 285 10.47 13.41 3.64
N ALA A 286 10.58 12.79 4.80
CA ALA A 286 11.54 11.72 5.02
C ALA A 286 10.86 10.55 5.73
N SER A 287 11.21 9.34 5.38
CA SER A 287 10.72 8.16 6.06
C SER A 287 11.80 7.12 6.28
N ILE A 288 11.66 6.38 7.40
CA ILE A 288 12.50 5.25 7.76
C ILE A 288 11.56 4.09 8.11
N ARG A 289 11.78 2.92 7.49
CA ARG A 289 11.01 1.73 7.81
C ARG A 289 11.87 0.65 8.42
N GLN A 290 11.45 0.19 9.59
CA GLN A 290 12.03 -0.94 10.30
C GLN A 290 11.19 -2.19 10.05
N HIS A 291 11.83 -3.36 10.02
CA HIS A 291 11.20 -4.66 9.81
C HIS A 291 10.31 -4.71 8.55
N SER A 292 10.74 -4.11 7.43
CA SER A 292 9.95 -4.12 6.19
C SER A 292 9.80 -5.56 5.68
N PRO A 293 8.57 -6.09 5.51
CA PRO A 293 8.39 -7.39 4.91
C PRO A 293 8.65 -7.29 3.40
N VAL A 294 9.61 -8.04 2.90
CA VAL A 294 9.95 -8.12 1.47
C VAL A 294 9.86 -9.56 0.98
N ALA A 295 9.58 -9.72 -0.30
CA ALA A 295 9.62 -11.03 -0.94
C ALA A 295 11.07 -11.50 -1.08
N LYS A 296 11.30 -12.79 -0.77
CA LYS A 296 12.54 -13.52 -0.99
C LYS A 296 12.26 -14.68 -1.92
N THR A 297 13.03 -14.79 -2.99
CA THR A 297 12.88 -15.87 -3.97
C THR A 297 14.03 -16.82 -3.85
N THR A 298 13.76 -18.10 -3.60
CA THR A 298 14.77 -19.17 -3.59
C THR A 298 14.59 -20.01 -4.84
N TYR A 299 15.66 -20.26 -5.59
CA TYR A 299 15.65 -21.05 -6.82
C TYR A 299 16.14 -22.48 -6.55
N TYR A 300 15.48 -23.46 -7.16
CA TYR A 300 15.80 -24.87 -7.06
C TYR A 300 16.19 -25.43 -8.42
N ASN A 301 17.47 -25.70 -8.65
CA ASN A 301 17.97 -26.25 -9.93
C ASN A 301 17.65 -27.74 -10.08
N ALA A 302 17.41 -28.44 -8.97
CA ALA A 302 17.02 -29.84 -8.92
C ALA A 302 15.78 -30.03 -8.05
N GLU A 303 15.13 -31.17 -8.18
CA GLU A 303 14.03 -31.55 -7.31
C GLU A 303 14.48 -31.53 -5.84
N THR A 304 13.78 -30.75 -5.00
CA THR A 304 14.20 -30.48 -3.63
C THR A 304 13.04 -30.64 -2.65
N TYR A 305 13.23 -31.47 -1.63
CA TYR A 305 12.22 -31.63 -0.57
C TYR A 305 12.31 -30.52 0.46
N LEU A 306 11.23 -29.76 0.60
CA LEU A 306 11.08 -28.65 1.55
C LEU A 306 10.46 -29.17 2.85
N SER A 307 11.26 -29.59 3.80
CA SER A 307 10.80 -30.25 5.04
C SER A 307 9.84 -29.39 5.86
N GLY A 308 10.07 -28.08 5.95
CA GLY A 308 9.21 -27.13 6.66
C GLY A 308 7.84 -26.92 6.03
N LEU A 309 7.67 -27.28 4.76
CA LEU A 309 6.42 -27.12 3.99
C LEU A 309 5.84 -28.48 3.58
N GLN A 310 6.51 -29.60 3.89
CA GLN A 310 6.14 -30.98 3.50
C GLN A 310 5.80 -31.10 2.01
N TYR A 311 6.61 -30.47 1.16
CA TYR A 311 6.39 -30.41 -0.28
C TYR A 311 7.71 -30.63 -1.04
N THR A 312 7.64 -31.32 -2.16
CA THR A 312 8.78 -31.48 -3.06
C THR A 312 8.70 -30.47 -4.18
N ALA A 313 9.60 -29.47 -4.16
CA ALA A 313 9.71 -28.47 -5.21
C ALA A 313 10.27 -29.12 -6.48
N PRO A 314 9.65 -28.94 -7.65
CA PRO A 314 10.18 -29.43 -8.91
C PRO A 314 11.54 -28.82 -9.26
N ALA A 315 12.33 -29.53 -10.06
CA ALA A 315 13.53 -28.95 -10.65
C ALA A 315 13.17 -27.68 -11.46
N HIS A 316 14.06 -26.70 -11.44
CA HIS A 316 13.89 -25.38 -12.10
C HIS A 316 12.69 -24.56 -11.59
N SER A 317 12.25 -24.83 -10.37
CA SER A 317 11.20 -24.04 -9.72
C SER A 317 11.80 -22.96 -8.82
N SER A 318 10.95 -22.01 -8.41
CA SER A 318 11.29 -20.99 -7.42
C SER A 318 10.25 -20.94 -6.32
N LEU A 319 10.68 -20.64 -5.10
CA LEU A 319 9.81 -20.37 -3.95
C LEU A 319 9.89 -18.91 -3.57
N ILE A 320 8.77 -18.22 -3.62
CA ILE A 320 8.61 -16.85 -3.12
C ILE A 320 8.12 -16.96 -1.69
N SER A 321 8.93 -16.49 -0.74
CA SER A 321 8.60 -16.36 0.68
C SER A 321 8.73 -14.90 1.12
N PHE A 322 8.54 -14.61 2.42
CA PHE A 322 8.67 -13.25 2.96
C PHE A 322 9.66 -13.22 4.11
N GLU A 323 10.49 -12.18 4.15
CA GLU A 323 11.38 -11.89 5.27
C GLU A 323 11.32 -10.40 5.66
N ASN A 324 11.63 -10.11 6.94
CA ASN A 324 11.81 -8.74 7.37
C ASN A 324 13.21 -8.25 7.03
N VAL A 325 13.30 -7.07 6.42
CA VAL A 325 14.57 -6.39 6.18
C VAL A 325 14.62 -5.05 6.90
N GLU A 326 15.84 -4.66 7.27
CA GLU A 326 16.15 -3.35 7.83
C GLU A 326 16.88 -2.49 6.81
N GLY A 327 16.75 -1.16 7.00
CA GLY A 327 17.53 -0.20 6.24
C GLY A 327 16.77 0.47 5.09
N TYR A 328 15.44 0.33 5.01
CA TYR A 328 14.64 1.15 4.09
C TYR A 328 14.56 2.58 4.61
N TRP A 329 14.88 3.56 3.76
CA TRP A 329 14.60 4.97 4.00
C TRP A 329 14.48 5.75 2.71
N ASP A 330 13.69 6.81 2.75
CA ASP A 330 13.54 7.74 1.64
C ASP A 330 13.52 9.19 2.14
N ILE A 331 13.96 10.10 1.28
CA ILE A 331 13.84 11.54 1.48
C ILE A 331 13.39 12.19 0.17
N LYS A 332 12.37 13.04 0.27
CA LYS A 332 11.78 13.78 -0.85
C LYS A 332 11.81 15.27 -0.49
N GLY A 333 12.44 16.05 -1.33
CA GLY A 333 12.48 17.50 -1.23
C GLY A 333 11.82 18.16 -2.44
N LYS A 334 11.07 19.24 -2.22
CA LYS A 334 10.52 20.06 -3.30
C LYS A 334 10.63 21.54 -2.92
N LEU A 335 11.23 22.32 -3.81
CA LEU A 335 11.26 23.78 -3.74
C LEU A 335 10.31 24.31 -4.79
N ILE A 336 9.41 25.20 -4.41
CA ILE A 336 8.38 25.78 -5.26
C ILE A 336 8.52 27.29 -5.24
N TRP A 337 8.62 27.89 -6.42
CA TRP A 337 8.53 29.34 -6.57
C TRP A 337 7.31 29.67 -7.43
N GLN A 338 6.48 30.60 -6.96
CA GLN A 338 5.29 31.06 -7.70
C GLN A 338 5.35 32.58 -7.83
N ALA A 339 5.00 33.04 -9.01
CA ALA A 339 4.94 34.47 -9.34
C ALA A 339 3.66 34.80 -10.09
N PRO A 340 2.92 35.86 -9.71
CA PRO A 340 1.84 36.38 -10.52
C PRO A 340 2.40 37.17 -11.70
N ILE A 341 1.87 36.94 -12.90
CA ILE A 341 2.17 37.72 -14.10
C ILE A 341 0.96 38.64 -14.32
N ARG A 342 1.06 39.86 -13.79
CA ARG A 342 -0.06 40.81 -13.75
C ARG A 342 -0.54 41.25 -15.12
N SER A 343 0.39 41.42 -16.09
CA SER A 343 0.08 41.84 -17.45
C SER A 343 -0.93 40.95 -18.19
N ILE A 344 -0.91 39.67 -17.89
CA ILE A 344 -1.80 38.66 -18.51
C ILE A 344 -2.70 37.97 -17.50
N LYS A 345 -2.84 38.52 -16.29
CA LYS A 345 -3.66 37.96 -15.18
C LYS A 345 -3.37 36.48 -14.91
N SER A 346 -2.13 36.09 -15.01
CA SER A 346 -1.68 34.70 -14.98
C SER A 346 -0.82 34.41 -13.76
N LYS A 347 -0.57 33.13 -13.48
CA LYS A 347 0.36 32.68 -12.46
C LYS A 347 1.35 31.70 -13.10
N TYR A 348 2.61 31.91 -12.82
CA TYR A 348 3.66 30.96 -13.15
C TYR A 348 4.19 30.31 -11.89
N ALA A 349 4.40 29.01 -11.94
CA ALA A 349 5.08 28.26 -10.89
C ALA A 349 6.22 27.43 -11.49
N LEU A 350 7.34 27.50 -10.82
CA LEU A 350 8.51 26.66 -11.07
C LEU A 350 8.74 25.82 -9.82
N SER A 351 8.86 24.53 -9.97
CA SER A 351 9.29 23.68 -8.88
C SER A 351 10.42 22.75 -9.28
N THR A 352 11.37 22.58 -8.37
CA THR A 352 12.41 21.57 -8.47
C THR A 352 12.24 20.59 -7.33
N GLY A 353 12.30 19.31 -7.66
CA GLY A 353 12.15 18.20 -6.72
C GLY A 353 13.39 17.32 -6.72
N PHE A 354 13.57 16.64 -5.63
CA PHE A 354 14.57 15.59 -5.47
C PHE A 354 13.96 14.48 -4.63
N ASN A 355 14.03 13.24 -5.12
CA ASN A 355 13.65 12.05 -4.40
C ASN A 355 14.84 11.10 -4.33
N TYR A 356 15.20 10.67 -3.13
CA TYR A 356 16.18 9.62 -2.89
C TYR A 356 15.51 8.49 -2.13
N GLU A 357 15.71 7.27 -2.60
CA GLU A 357 15.19 6.05 -1.98
C GLU A 357 16.32 5.02 -1.83
N HIS A 358 16.46 4.48 -0.61
CA HIS A 358 17.32 3.37 -0.28
C HIS A 358 16.43 2.18 0.07
N ASN A 359 16.32 1.21 -0.86
CA ASN A 359 15.40 0.10 -0.77
C ASN A 359 16.13 -1.24 -0.71
N PRO A 360 16.23 -1.87 0.48
CA PRO A 360 16.76 -3.21 0.62
C PRO A 360 15.72 -4.25 0.19
N TYR A 361 16.18 -5.29 -0.51
CA TYR A 361 15.37 -6.42 -0.99
C TYR A 361 16.24 -7.67 -1.15
N TYR A 362 15.67 -8.77 -1.63
CA TYR A 362 16.39 -10.01 -1.90
C TYR A 362 16.42 -10.31 -3.40
N ILE A 363 17.60 -10.75 -3.89
CA ILE A 363 17.74 -11.45 -5.16
C ILE A 363 18.20 -12.86 -4.81
N GLY A 364 17.34 -13.85 -5.06
CA GLY A 364 17.58 -15.19 -4.51
C GLY A 364 17.67 -15.14 -2.98
N GLU A 365 18.75 -15.67 -2.42
CA GLU A 365 19.02 -15.65 -0.98
C GLU A 365 19.85 -14.43 -0.52
N ASN A 366 20.40 -13.67 -1.46
CA ASN A 366 21.30 -12.57 -1.17
C ASN A 366 20.50 -11.28 -0.92
N LYS A 367 20.75 -10.65 0.24
CA LYS A 367 20.23 -9.32 0.52
C LYS A 367 20.97 -8.32 -0.33
N THR A 368 20.24 -7.53 -1.10
CA THR A 368 20.77 -6.46 -1.94
C THR A 368 20.04 -5.14 -1.65
N THR A 369 20.49 -4.07 -2.22
CA THR A 369 19.91 -2.74 -2.01
C THR A 369 19.89 -1.98 -3.34
N THR A 370 18.76 -1.36 -3.65
CA THR A 370 18.68 -0.36 -4.72
C THR A 370 18.70 1.03 -4.13
N ARG A 371 19.50 1.91 -4.71
CA ARG A 371 19.53 3.35 -4.47
C ARG A 371 18.98 4.06 -5.68
N THR A 372 17.91 4.81 -5.49
CA THR A 372 17.26 5.56 -6.57
C THR A 372 17.38 7.05 -6.32
N TYR A 373 17.82 7.78 -7.31
CA TYR A 373 17.89 9.24 -7.37
C TYR A 373 16.93 9.72 -8.45
N ASP A 374 16.02 10.61 -8.10
CA ASP A 374 15.00 11.14 -9.02
C ASP A 374 14.88 12.67 -8.86
N PRO A 375 15.81 13.46 -9.42
CA PRO A 375 15.62 14.89 -9.55
C PRO A 375 14.52 15.20 -10.58
N SER A 376 13.72 16.21 -10.29
CA SER A 376 12.63 16.66 -11.14
C SER A 376 12.58 18.17 -11.29
N LEU A 377 12.08 18.62 -12.43
CA LEU A 377 11.81 20.03 -12.74
C LEU A 377 10.42 20.14 -13.33
N GLU A 378 9.57 20.96 -12.70
CA GLU A 378 8.20 21.17 -13.13
C GLU A 378 7.95 22.65 -13.42
N HIS A 379 7.32 22.91 -14.55
CA HIS A 379 6.82 24.22 -14.96
C HIS A 379 5.30 24.18 -15.00
N PHE A 380 4.68 25.21 -14.47
CA PHE A 380 3.23 25.35 -14.48
C PHE A 380 2.85 26.80 -14.79
N LEU A 381 2.03 27.01 -15.80
CA LEU A 381 1.51 28.30 -16.20
C LEU A 381 0.00 28.25 -16.23
N LEU A 382 -0.65 29.06 -15.37
CA LEU A 382 -2.09 29.25 -15.37
C LEU A 382 -2.41 30.61 -15.97
N CYS A 383 -3.05 30.64 -17.13
CA CYS A 383 -3.48 31.86 -17.83
C CYS A 383 -5.00 32.03 -17.72
N ASN A 384 -5.46 33.12 -17.11
CA ASN A 384 -6.84 33.52 -17.12
C ASN A 384 -7.06 34.52 -18.29
N LEU A 385 -7.30 34.01 -19.51
CA LEU A 385 -7.46 34.84 -20.69
C LEU A 385 -8.73 35.69 -20.66
N THR A 386 -9.82 35.10 -20.17
CA THR A 386 -11.10 35.81 -19.95
C THR A 386 -11.71 35.31 -18.63
N LYS A 387 -12.88 35.89 -18.24
CA LYS A 387 -13.62 35.38 -17.09
C LYS A 387 -14.13 33.94 -17.29
N ARG A 388 -14.24 33.49 -18.54
CA ARG A 388 -14.76 32.16 -18.91
C ARG A 388 -13.71 31.20 -19.47
N LEU A 389 -12.53 31.70 -19.85
CA LEU A 389 -11.50 30.87 -20.48
C LEU A 389 -10.23 30.88 -19.64
N LYS A 390 -9.85 29.72 -19.13
CA LYS A 390 -8.60 29.46 -18.44
C LYS A 390 -7.78 28.44 -19.24
N ILE A 391 -6.48 28.67 -19.34
CA ILE A 391 -5.53 27.76 -19.97
C ILE A 391 -4.49 27.39 -18.91
N THR A 392 -4.28 26.11 -18.72
CA THR A 392 -3.21 25.58 -17.88
C THR A 392 -2.21 24.85 -18.76
N ILE A 393 -0.94 25.25 -18.70
CA ILE A 393 0.17 24.58 -19.37
C ILE A 393 1.10 24.03 -18.31
N SER A 394 1.43 22.76 -18.42
CA SER A 394 2.38 22.10 -17.52
C SER A 394 3.44 21.34 -18.32
N ALA A 395 4.65 21.35 -17.80
CA ALA A 395 5.74 20.52 -18.30
C ALA A 395 6.50 19.95 -17.10
N ASN A 396 6.79 18.68 -17.14
CA ASN A 396 7.47 17.97 -16.07
C ASN A 396 8.60 17.13 -16.64
N THR A 397 9.78 17.25 -16.07
CA THR A 397 11.00 16.55 -16.48
C THR A 397 11.55 15.78 -15.30
N HIS A 398 11.84 14.51 -15.50
CA HIS A 398 12.43 13.60 -14.51
C HIS A 398 13.68 12.93 -15.06
N TYR A 399 14.66 12.74 -14.20
CA TYR A 399 15.82 11.91 -14.45
C TYR A 399 15.97 10.89 -13.33
N VAL A 400 15.57 9.65 -13.60
CA VAL A 400 15.64 8.56 -12.62
C VAL A 400 16.94 7.79 -12.84
N HIS A 401 17.75 7.69 -11.81
CA HIS A 401 18.97 6.91 -11.78
C HIS A 401 18.93 5.92 -10.61
N SER A 402 18.88 4.63 -10.93
CA SER A 402 18.87 3.55 -9.95
C SER A 402 20.15 2.72 -10.05
N ILE A 403 20.76 2.43 -8.90
CA ILE A 403 21.98 1.63 -8.76
C ILE A 403 21.71 0.56 -7.71
N ASN A 404 21.97 -0.71 -8.02
CA ASN A 404 21.95 -1.76 -7.02
C ASN A 404 23.36 -2.07 -6.47
N THR A 405 23.45 -2.90 -5.42
CA THR A 405 24.73 -3.28 -4.80
C THR A 405 25.66 -4.07 -5.71
N GLU A 406 25.15 -4.67 -6.78
CA GLU A 406 25.94 -5.39 -7.80
C GLU A 406 26.39 -4.47 -8.96
N ASN A 407 26.21 -3.14 -8.78
CA ASN A 407 26.53 -2.10 -9.76
C ASN A 407 25.72 -2.14 -11.07
N TYR A 408 24.60 -2.89 -11.11
CA TYR A 408 23.64 -2.73 -12.19
C TYR A 408 22.99 -1.35 -12.08
N THR A 409 23.06 -0.60 -13.18
CA THR A 409 22.54 0.77 -13.25
C THR A 409 21.40 0.85 -14.24
N SER A 410 20.35 1.56 -13.87
CA SER A 410 19.26 1.96 -14.77
C SER A 410 19.16 3.47 -14.79
N LYS A 411 19.09 4.05 -15.97
CA LYS A 411 18.93 5.50 -16.18
C LYS A 411 17.73 5.72 -17.07
N THR A 412 16.77 6.50 -16.61
CA THR A 412 15.57 6.83 -17.38
C THR A 412 15.37 8.34 -17.34
N PHE A 413 15.28 8.93 -18.52
CA PHE A 413 14.86 10.31 -18.67
C PHE A 413 13.48 10.32 -19.31
N TYR A 414 12.54 11.03 -18.69
CA TYR A 414 11.22 11.22 -19.27
C TYR A 414 10.72 12.64 -19.08
N GLN A 415 9.98 13.11 -20.06
CA GLN A 415 9.37 14.42 -20.07
C GLN A 415 7.90 14.29 -20.45
N THR A 416 7.05 14.97 -19.71
CA THR A 416 5.63 15.08 -20.01
C THR A 416 5.27 16.55 -20.14
N ALA A 417 4.44 16.88 -21.14
CA ALA A 417 3.87 18.20 -21.29
C ALA A 417 2.36 18.07 -21.56
N GLY A 418 1.59 18.99 -21.03
CA GLY A 418 0.15 19.00 -21.20
C GLY A 418 -0.41 20.41 -21.21
N ALA A 419 -1.53 20.58 -21.92
CA ALA A 419 -2.33 21.80 -21.88
C ALA A 419 -3.79 21.42 -21.65
N THR A 420 -4.43 22.10 -20.72
CA THR A 420 -5.87 21.96 -20.45
C THR A 420 -6.56 23.29 -20.68
N PHE A 421 -7.74 23.21 -21.26
CA PHE A 421 -8.62 24.34 -21.50
C PHE A 421 -9.89 24.17 -20.66
N ASP A 422 -10.18 25.15 -19.83
CA ASP A 422 -11.38 25.20 -19.00
C ASP A 422 -12.27 26.34 -19.48
N ILE A 423 -13.48 26.00 -19.89
CA ILE A 423 -14.48 26.94 -20.40
C ILE A 423 -15.71 26.89 -19.49
N SER A 424 -15.93 27.91 -18.68
CA SER A 424 -17.04 28.02 -17.71
C SER A 424 -18.10 29.01 -18.09
#